data_d92fb184404fece8089eebf450f4c21b
#
_entry.id   d92fb184404fece8089eebf450f4c21b
#
_cell.length_a   1.000
_cell.length_b   1.000
_cell.length_c   1.000
_cell.angle_alpha   90.00
_cell.angle_beta   90.00
_cell.angle_gamma   90.00
#
_symmetry.space_group_name_H-M   'P 1'
#
loop_
_entity.id
_entity.type
_entity.pdbx_description
1 polymer ?
#
loop_
_entity_poly.entity_id
_entity_poly.type
_entity_poly.pdbx_seq_one_letter_code
_entity_poly.pdbx_strand_id
1 'polypeptide(L)'
;MIGLQLTYTPRMRSTWLLLPLLTAGLTLPGCVFDDFKDIGESFQPKSPMQAATDALDPYNADLRREGVVLLSTADFGGADVYLNMYRDYVEHETDPLVRAAAITALGRHGTTEDAILIVPWISSSVTDSQNIRWVAAKALQRLHNPEVVEELIRVLVSDDDDGEVKAAVAVALGQYSEDRVFQALLLGLDDRRLSVNVDAAQSLATLTGQEWGLSRTDWQLWYDRQADKSKLFAGRQDYFYPTYQRDKLWFEHIAFWIQQSYEQPSQPAGLAPKEKHRGTWDEPTLDDT
;
A
#
# COMPACT_ATOMS: atom_id res chain seq x y z
N MET A 1 4.49 12.53 80.92
CA MET A 1 4.50 11.37 80.01
C MET A 1 5.35 11.70 78.80
N ILE A 2 6.36 10.91 78.60
CA ILE A 2 7.59 11.15 77.86
C ILE A 2 7.28 10.99 76.38
N GLY A 3 7.51 12.05 75.58
CA GLY A 3 7.46 11.97 74.12
C GLY A 3 8.89 11.82 73.55
N LEU A 4 9.12 10.68 72.88
CA LEU A 4 10.35 10.39 72.17
C LEU A 4 10.32 11.07 70.79
N GLN A 5 11.21 11.98 70.53
CA GLN A 5 11.51 12.52 69.19
C GLN A 5 12.56 11.64 68.54
N LEU A 6 12.17 10.98 67.41
CA LEU A 6 13.10 10.30 66.55
C LEU A 6 13.63 11.29 65.51
N THR A 7 14.86 11.65 65.65
CA THR A 7 15.60 12.45 64.63
C THR A 7 16.05 11.52 63.50
N TYR A 8 15.51 11.76 62.32
CA TYR A 8 15.92 11.09 61.07
C TYR A 8 17.12 11.85 60.43
N THR A 9 18.26 11.24 60.42
CA THR A 9 19.44 11.74 59.69
C THR A 9 19.48 11.11 58.29
N PRO A 10 19.50 11.88 57.18
CA PRO A 10 19.67 11.34 55.88
C PRO A 10 21.12 10.95 55.62
N ARG A 11 21.35 9.67 55.37
CA ARG A 11 22.65 9.12 55.02
C ARG A 11 22.93 9.43 53.53
N MET A 12 23.72 10.46 53.25
CA MET A 12 24.31 10.71 51.94
C MET A 12 25.18 9.53 51.53
N ARG A 13 24.71 8.71 50.62
CA ARG A 13 25.51 7.67 49.95
C ARG A 13 26.07 8.25 48.64
N SER A 14 27.35 8.38 48.64
CA SER A 14 28.31 8.71 47.60
C SER A 14 27.94 8.27 46.19
N THR A 15 27.58 9.24 45.35
CA THR A 15 27.46 9.14 43.90
C THR A 15 28.77 9.44 43.14
N TRP A 16 29.90 9.27 43.77
CA TRP A 16 31.20 9.62 43.22
C TRP A 16 31.93 8.48 42.48
N LEU A 17 31.32 7.28 42.39
CA LEU A 17 31.98 6.13 41.75
C LEU A 17 31.60 5.90 40.28
N LEU A 18 30.68 6.68 39.70
CA LEU A 18 30.30 6.55 38.27
C LEU A 18 31.01 7.53 37.33
N LEU A 19 31.73 8.53 37.86
CA LEU A 19 32.42 9.53 37.03
C LEU A 19 33.71 9.01 36.35
N PRO A 20 34.51 8.09 36.93
CA PRO A 20 35.73 7.62 36.27
C PRO A 20 35.47 6.58 35.17
N LEU A 21 34.26 5.99 35.05
CA LEU A 21 33.97 5.06 33.95
C LEU A 21 33.63 5.76 32.62
N LEU A 22 33.17 6.99 32.68
CA LEU A 22 32.89 7.78 31.49
C LEU A 22 34.12 8.41 30.83
N THR A 23 35.22 8.61 31.61
CA THR A 23 36.45 9.20 31.08
C THR A 23 37.45 8.16 30.56
N ALA A 24 37.31 6.88 30.88
CA ALA A 24 38.17 5.80 30.37
C ALA A 24 37.83 5.40 28.93
N GLY A 25 36.66 5.81 28.41
CA GLY A 25 36.21 5.49 27.04
C GLY A 25 36.77 6.43 25.96
N LEU A 26 37.45 7.53 26.35
CA LEU A 26 37.88 8.60 25.42
C LEU A 26 39.35 8.49 24.95
N THR A 27 40.07 7.43 25.31
CA THR A 27 41.49 7.25 24.94
C THR A 27 41.78 5.96 24.16
N LEU A 28 40.81 5.43 23.40
CA LEU A 28 41.11 4.35 22.48
C LEU A 28 41.68 4.91 21.17
N PRO A 29 42.79 4.35 20.66
CA PRO A 29 43.43 4.85 19.45
C PRO A 29 42.54 4.64 18.23
N GLY A 30 42.58 5.59 17.30
CA GLY A 30 41.80 5.89 16.14
C GLY A 30 41.27 4.80 15.19
N CYS A 31 41.53 3.50 15.39
CA CYS A 31 41.01 2.45 14.52
C CYS A 31 39.55 2.05 14.81
N VAL A 32 39.02 2.35 16.00
CA VAL A 32 37.65 2.01 16.36
C VAL A 32 36.67 3.10 15.89
N PHE A 33 37.12 4.31 15.65
CA PHE A 33 36.28 5.41 15.20
C PHE A 33 35.84 5.29 13.72
N ASP A 34 36.68 4.68 12.88
CA ASP A 34 36.34 4.47 11.48
C ASP A 34 35.25 3.40 11.35
N ASP A 35 35.33 2.29 12.11
CA ASP A 35 34.27 1.26 12.13
C ASP A 35 32.95 1.79 12.71
N PHE A 36 32.99 2.69 13.70
CA PHE A 36 31.79 3.34 14.22
C PHE A 36 31.18 4.35 13.25
N LYS A 37 32.01 4.98 12.42
CA LYS A 37 31.53 5.89 11.38
C LYS A 37 30.84 5.13 10.27
N ASP A 38 31.40 4.02 9.82
CA ASP A 38 30.81 3.13 8.82
C ASP A 38 29.49 2.51 9.33
N ILE A 39 29.43 2.13 10.60
CA ILE A 39 28.19 1.66 11.24
C ILE A 39 27.17 2.82 11.33
N GLY A 40 27.60 4.02 11.70
CA GLY A 40 26.73 5.20 11.76
C GLY A 40 26.18 5.60 10.38
N GLU A 41 26.99 5.51 9.34
CA GLU A 41 26.58 5.80 7.96
C GLU A 41 25.59 4.75 7.42
N SER A 42 25.73 3.48 7.81
CA SER A 42 24.78 2.42 7.41
C SER A 42 23.39 2.54 8.06
N PHE A 43 23.25 3.32 9.14
CA PHE A 43 21.97 3.64 9.79
C PHE A 43 21.38 4.98 9.35
N GLN A 44 22.08 5.78 8.55
CA GLN A 44 21.52 7.02 8.03
C GLN A 44 20.54 6.70 6.89
N PRO A 45 19.33 7.28 6.89
CA PRO A 45 18.42 7.13 5.76
C PRO A 45 19.09 7.71 4.51
N LYS A 46 19.02 6.97 3.41
CA LYS A 46 19.55 7.41 2.12
C LYS A 46 18.96 8.77 1.74
N SER A 47 19.79 9.65 1.23
CA SER A 47 19.32 10.93 0.71
C SER A 47 18.50 10.73 -0.58
N PRO A 48 17.61 11.66 -0.95
CA PRO A 48 16.86 11.60 -2.20
C PRO A 48 17.76 11.42 -3.44
N MET A 49 18.94 12.05 -3.43
CA MET A 49 19.91 11.93 -4.50
C MET A 49 20.50 10.52 -4.59
N GLN A 50 20.80 9.91 -3.46
CA GLN A 50 21.29 8.52 -3.41
C GLN A 50 20.19 7.56 -3.88
N ALA A 51 18.95 7.74 -3.42
CA ALA A 51 17.82 6.92 -3.87
C ALA A 51 17.61 7.02 -5.39
N ALA A 52 17.73 8.21 -5.97
CA ALA A 52 17.64 8.41 -7.42
C ALA A 52 18.82 7.76 -8.18
N THR A 53 20.03 7.83 -7.63
CA THR A 53 21.22 7.19 -8.20
C THR A 53 21.07 5.66 -8.15
N ASP A 54 20.65 5.11 -7.02
CA ASP A 54 20.44 3.69 -6.82
C ASP A 54 19.33 3.16 -7.74
N ALA A 55 18.23 3.92 -7.88
CA ALA A 55 17.14 3.57 -8.78
C ALA A 55 17.58 3.41 -10.23
N LEU A 56 18.65 4.08 -10.64
CA LEU A 56 19.19 4.04 -12.00
C LEU A 56 20.46 3.17 -12.14
N ASP A 57 20.80 2.37 -11.12
CA ASP A 57 22.00 1.52 -11.18
C ASP A 57 21.87 0.48 -12.31
N PRO A 58 22.81 0.47 -13.29
CA PRO A 58 22.68 -0.41 -14.45
C PRO A 58 23.04 -1.88 -14.16
N TYR A 59 23.67 -2.17 -13.03
CA TYR A 59 24.26 -3.49 -12.75
C TYR A 59 23.60 -4.20 -11.58
N ASN A 60 23.00 -3.47 -10.64
CA ASN A 60 22.49 -4.03 -9.39
C ASN A 60 20.97 -3.84 -9.26
N ALA A 61 20.22 -4.92 -9.48
CA ALA A 61 18.76 -4.91 -9.36
C ALA A 61 18.26 -4.61 -7.93
N ASP A 62 19.00 -5.04 -6.89
CA ASP A 62 18.62 -4.76 -5.51
C ASP A 62 18.72 -3.26 -5.19
N LEU A 63 19.77 -2.58 -5.69
CA LEU A 63 19.86 -1.13 -5.56
C LEU A 63 18.74 -0.42 -6.32
N ARG A 64 18.45 -0.84 -7.58
CA ARG A 64 17.33 -0.28 -8.34
C ARG A 64 16.02 -0.41 -7.58
N ARG A 65 15.72 -1.62 -7.08
CA ARG A 65 14.51 -1.87 -6.30
C ARG A 65 14.42 -0.97 -5.07
N GLU A 66 15.49 -0.93 -4.28
CA GLU A 66 15.54 -0.08 -3.07
C GLU A 66 15.35 1.40 -3.42
N GLY A 67 16.03 1.88 -4.45
CA GLY A 67 15.90 3.25 -4.94
C GLY A 67 14.46 3.57 -5.37
N VAL A 68 13.82 2.70 -6.15
CA VAL A 68 12.41 2.85 -6.58
C VAL A 68 11.48 2.91 -5.36
N VAL A 69 11.66 2.01 -4.38
CA VAL A 69 10.84 1.98 -3.15
C VAL A 69 11.01 3.27 -2.37
N LEU A 70 12.24 3.73 -2.14
CA LEU A 70 12.51 4.96 -1.40
C LEU A 70 11.93 6.19 -2.10
N LEU A 71 12.09 6.30 -3.42
CA LEU A 71 11.52 7.40 -4.20
C LEU A 71 10.00 7.38 -4.15
N SER A 72 9.37 6.21 -4.33
CA SER A 72 7.91 6.10 -4.34
C SER A 72 7.27 6.35 -2.97
N THR A 73 8.04 6.30 -1.88
CA THR A 73 7.56 6.59 -0.52
C THR A 73 7.83 8.03 -0.08
N ALA A 74 8.56 8.80 -0.89
CA ALA A 74 8.83 10.20 -0.61
C ALA A 74 7.68 11.10 -1.08
N ASP A 75 7.54 12.28 -0.46
CA ASP A 75 6.49 13.26 -0.79
C ASP A 75 6.51 13.71 -2.26
N PHE A 76 7.68 13.65 -2.88
CA PHE A 76 7.90 13.99 -4.30
C PHE A 76 7.84 12.78 -5.24
N GLY A 77 7.50 11.60 -4.74
CA GLY A 77 7.51 10.34 -5.52
C GLY A 77 6.56 10.32 -6.71
N GLY A 78 5.56 11.20 -6.73
CA GLY A 78 4.63 11.41 -7.84
C GLY A 78 5.09 12.45 -8.87
N ALA A 79 6.33 12.97 -8.81
CA ALA A 79 6.82 13.90 -9.83
C ALA A 79 7.00 13.20 -11.19
N ASP A 80 6.72 13.91 -12.28
CA ASP A 80 6.71 13.37 -13.66
C ASP A 80 7.98 12.59 -14.02
N VAL A 81 9.15 13.05 -13.57
CA VAL A 81 10.42 12.38 -13.82
C VAL A 81 10.45 10.96 -13.24
N TYR A 82 9.90 10.77 -12.05
CA TYR A 82 9.83 9.47 -11.41
C TYR A 82 8.70 8.61 -11.98
N LEU A 83 7.54 9.20 -12.28
CA LEU A 83 6.46 8.48 -12.95
C LEU A 83 6.92 7.91 -14.30
N ASN A 84 7.67 8.66 -15.09
CA ASN A 84 8.21 8.18 -16.36
C ASN A 84 9.22 7.04 -16.15
N MET A 85 10.08 7.11 -15.12
CA MET A 85 10.99 6.02 -14.76
C MET A 85 10.22 4.75 -14.33
N TYR A 86 9.16 4.89 -13.52
CA TYR A 86 8.36 3.74 -13.11
C TYR A 86 7.65 3.09 -14.30
N ARG A 87 7.12 3.87 -15.26
CA ARG A 87 6.53 3.37 -16.51
C ARG A 87 7.54 2.58 -17.34
N ASP A 88 8.73 3.14 -17.51
CA ASP A 88 9.82 2.46 -18.23
C ASP A 88 10.18 1.12 -17.57
N TYR A 89 10.23 1.07 -16.23
CA TYR A 89 10.50 -0.17 -15.51
C TYR A 89 9.37 -1.19 -15.59
N VAL A 90 8.11 -0.77 -15.65
CA VAL A 90 7.00 -1.70 -15.88
C VAL A 90 7.11 -2.36 -17.25
N GLU A 91 7.53 -1.62 -18.27
CA GLU A 91 7.64 -2.12 -19.63
C GLU A 91 8.93 -2.93 -19.87
N HIS A 92 10.08 -2.44 -19.45
CA HIS A 92 11.38 -2.90 -19.93
C HIS A 92 12.24 -3.59 -18.87
N GLU A 93 11.96 -3.44 -17.58
CA GLU A 93 12.80 -4.06 -16.55
C GLU A 93 12.73 -5.59 -16.59
N THR A 94 13.87 -6.24 -16.47
CA THR A 94 13.98 -7.70 -16.50
C THR A 94 13.86 -8.35 -15.13
N ASP A 95 14.26 -7.63 -14.08
CA ASP A 95 14.15 -8.13 -12.71
C ASP A 95 12.70 -8.03 -12.20
N PRO A 96 12.10 -9.15 -11.76
CA PRO A 96 10.70 -9.18 -11.36
C PRO A 96 10.42 -8.37 -10.11
N LEU A 97 11.38 -8.19 -9.21
CA LEU A 97 11.19 -7.44 -7.96
C LEU A 97 11.28 -5.93 -8.20
N VAL A 98 12.15 -5.50 -9.11
CA VAL A 98 12.21 -4.09 -9.53
C VAL A 98 10.92 -3.71 -10.27
N ARG A 99 10.45 -4.57 -11.19
CA ARG A 99 9.16 -4.36 -11.87
C ARG A 99 8.00 -4.28 -10.89
N ALA A 100 7.93 -5.17 -9.91
CA ALA A 100 6.90 -5.14 -8.87
C ALA A 100 6.95 -3.84 -8.04
N ALA A 101 8.14 -3.34 -7.73
CA ALA A 101 8.31 -2.06 -7.05
C ALA A 101 7.82 -0.89 -7.91
N ALA A 102 8.09 -0.91 -9.21
CA ALA A 102 7.62 0.11 -10.15
C ALA A 102 6.09 0.08 -10.31
N ILE A 103 5.48 -1.10 -10.41
CA ILE A 103 4.01 -1.25 -10.41
C ILE A 103 3.40 -0.70 -9.12
N THR A 104 4.02 -0.98 -7.96
CA THR A 104 3.58 -0.43 -6.67
C THR A 104 3.68 1.09 -6.65
N ALA A 105 4.76 1.65 -7.20
CA ALA A 105 4.98 3.09 -7.29
C ALA A 105 3.91 3.77 -8.16
N LEU A 106 3.56 3.19 -9.30
CA LEU A 106 2.45 3.67 -10.13
C LEU A 106 1.10 3.51 -9.43
N GLY A 107 0.88 2.43 -8.68
CA GLY A 107 -0.31 2.29 -7.83
C GLY A 107 -0.44 3.38 -6.76
N ARG A 108 0.67 4.01 -6.33
CA ARG A 108 0.68 5.11 -5.36
C ARG A 108 0.44 6.47 -5.97
N HIS A 109 1.02 6.71 -7.14
CA HIS A 109 1.15 8.05 -7.71
C HIS A 109 0.68 8.16 -9.15
N GLY A 110 0.35 7.04 -9.78
CA GLY A 110 0.00 6.95 -11.19
C GLY A 110 -1.34 7.58 -11.53
N THR A 111 -1.59 7.67 -12.81
CA THR A 111 -2.81 8.21 -13.41
C THR A 111 -3.71 7.10 -13.94
N THR A 112 -4.89 7.46 -14.43
CA THR A 112 -5.85 6.53 -15.05
C THR A 112 -5.25 5.73 -16.21
N GLU A 113 -4.38 6.35 -17.00
CA GLU A 113 -3.73 5.74 -18.16
C GLU A 113 -2.75 4.62 -17.74
N ASP A 114 -2.13 4.73 -16.57
CA ASP A 114 -1.19 3.73 -16.06
C ASP A 114 -1.87 2.39 -15.77
N ALA A 115 -3.20 2.37 -15.58
CA ALA A 115 -3.95 1.14 -15.45
C ALA A 115 -3.84 0.24 -16.69
N ILE A 116 -3.82 0.84 -17.89
CA ILE A 116 -3.68 0.10 -19.16
C ILE A 116 -2.28 -0.54 -19.26
N LEU A 117 -1.26 0.16 -18.78
CA LEU A 117 0.11 -0.35 -18.74
C LEU A 117 0.27 -1.53 -17.76
N ILE A 118 -0.48 -1.49 -16.64
CA ILE A 118 -0.37 -2.46 -15.56
C ILE A 118 -1.24 -3.69 -15.80
N VAL A 119 -2.42 -3.55 -16.40
CA VAL A 119 -3.41 -4.64 -16.48
C VAL A 119 -2.89 -5.93 -17.15
N PRO A 120 -2.00 -5.93 -18.15
CA PRO A 120 -1.48 -7.19 -18.69
C PRO A 120 -0.76 -8.05 -17.64
N TRP A 121 -0.16 -7.42 -16.64
CA TRP A 121 0.64 -8.09 -15.61
C TRP A 121 -0.17 -8.87 -14.56
N ILE A 122 -1.52 -8.78 -14.56
CA ILE A 122 -2.33 -9.66 -13.70
C ILE A 122 -2.48 -11.07 -14.27
N SER A 123 -2.20 -11.27 -15.56
CA SER A 123 -2.46 -12.52 -16.26
C SER A 123 -1.32 -13.52 -16.12
N SER A 124 -1.65 -14.79 -15.85
CA SER A 124 -0.72 -15.91 -15.85
C SER A 124 -0.13 -16.20 -17.25
N SER A 125 -0.76 -15.72 -18.31
CA SER A 125 -0.23 -15.83 -19.68
C SER A 125 0.95 -14.88 -19.96
N VAL A 126 1.10 -13.82 -19.17
CA VAL A 126 2.16 -12.80 -19.34
C VAL A 126 3.32 -13.07 -18.40
N THR A 127 3.04 -13.49 -17.16
CA THR A 127 4.08 -13.76 -16.16
C THR A 127 3.70 -14.89 -15.22
N ASP A 128 4.65 -15.77 -14.93
CA ASP A 128 4.50 -16.83 -13.92
C ASP A 128 4.71 -16.28 -12.48
N SER A 129 5.21 -15.06 -12.35
CA SER A 129 5.47 -14.45 -11.03
C SER A 129 4.17 -14.07 -10.33
N GLN A 130 3.76 -14.84 -9.34
CA GLN A 130 2.62 -14.54 -8.47
C GLN A 130 2.74 -13.16 -7.84
N ASN A 131 3.93 -12.78 -7.40
CA ASN A 131 4.17 -11.48 -6.78
C ASN A 131 3.84 -10.32 -7.75
N ILE A 132 4.29 -10.38 -9.00
CA ILE A 132 3.97 -9.35 -10.00
C ILE A 132 2.46 -9.29 -10.22
N ARG A 133 1.79 -10.42 -10.42
CA ARG A 133 0.36 -10.49 -10.67
C ARG A 133 -0.44 -9.91 -9.50
N TRP A 134 -0.07 -10.27 -8.27
CA TRP A 134 -0.70 -9.75 -7.07
C TRP A 134 -0.51 -8.24 -6.90
N VAL A 135 0.73 -7.74 -7.07
CA VAL A 135 1.04 -6.32 -6.98
C VAL A 135 0.31 -5.51 -8.06
N ALA A 136 0.21 -6.06 -9.28
CA ALA A 136 -0.55 -5.43 -10.37
C ALA A 136 -2.04 -5.33 -10.03
N ALA A 137 -2.64 -6.39 -9.50
CA ALA A 137 -4.03 -6.36 -9.04
C ALA A 137 -4.25 -5.34 -7.91
N LYS A 138 -3.30 -5.23 -6.97
CA LYS A 138 -3.32 -4.21 -5.90
C LYS A 138 -3.20 -2.79 -6.45
N ALA A 139 -2.36 -2.55 -7.44
CA ALA A 139 -2.24 -1.25 -8.09
C ALA A 139 -3.55 -0.85 -8.80
N LEU A 140 -4.21 -1.82 -9.48
CA LEU A 140 -5.48 -1.58 -10.16
C LEU A 140 -6.66 -1.32 -9.21
N GLN A 141 -6.54 -1.63 -7.92
CA GLN A 141 -7.52 -1.18 -6.91
C GLN A 141 -7.49 0.35 -6.71
N ARG A 142 -6.48 1.02 -7.19
CA ARG A 142 -6.20 2.45 -6.96
C ARG A 142 -6.25 3.28 -8.25
N LEU A 143 -6.06 2.65 -9.39
CA LEU A 143 -6.05 3.28 -10.70
C LEU A 143 -7.35 2.98 -11.42
N HIS A 144 -8.31 3.90 -11.34
CA HIS A 144 -9.63 3.72 -11.94
C HIS A 144 -9.58 3.92 -13.45
N ASN A 145 -9.82 2.85 -14.23
CA ASN A 145 -9.97 2.91 -15.67
C ASN A 145 -10.96 1.85 -16.16
N PRO A 146 -12.12 2.21 -16.75
CA PRO A 146 -13.11 1.24 -17.23
C PRO A 146 -12.61 0.30 -18.33
N GLU A 147 -11.54 0.64 -19.04
CA GLU A 147 -10.99 -0.19 -20.12
C GLU A 147 -10.34 -1.49 -19.60
N VAL A 148 -9.94 -1.52 -18.33
CA VAL A 148 -9.30 -2.71 -17.73
C VAL A 148 -10.30 -3.74 -17.20
N VAL A 149 -11.59 -3.42 -17.15
CA VAL A 149 -12.64 -4.24 -16.51
C VAL A 149 -12.73 -5.63 -17.13
N GLU A 150 -12.61 -5.75 -18.44
CA GLU A 150 -12.70 -7.04 -19.12
C GLU A 150 -11.59 -8.00 -18.71
N GLU A 151 -10.36 -7.51 -18.58
CA GLU A 151 -9.23 -8.31 -18.13
C GLU A 151 -9.37 -8.72 -16.68
N LEU A 152 -9.81 -7.79 -15.80
CA LEU A 152 -10.10 -8.10 -14.40
C LEU A 152 -11.16 -9.21 -14.28
N ILE A 153 -12.24 -9.13 -15.05
CA ILE A 153 -13.28 -10.18 -15.07
C ILE A 153 -12.68 -11.51 -15.52
N ARG A 154 -11.89 -11.51 -16.59
CA ARG A 154 -11.24 -12.74 -17.11
C ARG A 154 -10.41 -13.45 -16.06
N VAL A 155 -9.60 -12.70 -15.30
CA VAL A 155 -8.77 -13.26 -14.23
C VAL A 155 -9.63 -13.77 -13.07
N LEU A 156 -10.68 -13.04 -12.66
CA LEU A 156 -11.54 -13.48 -11.55
C LEU A 156 -12.23 -14.81 -11.85
N VAL A 157 -12.75 -15.00 -13.07
CA VAL A 157 -13.52 -16.20 -13.45
C VAL A 157 -12.65 -17.33 -14.00
N SER A 158 -11.32 -17.12 -14.16
CA SER A 158 -10.42 -18.17 -14.64
C SER A 158 -10.29 -19.31 -13.63
N ASP A 159 -9.87 -20.48 -14.11
CA ASP A 159 -9.51 -21.63 -13.26
C ASP A 159 -8.09 -21.48 -12.65
N ASP A 160 -7.48 -20.31 -12.79
CA ASP A 160 -6.16 -20.00 -12.23
C ASP A 160 -6.15 -20.27 -10.71
N ASP A 161 -5.12 -20.97 -10.27
CA ASP A 161 -4.99 -21.39 -8.87
C ASP A 161 -4.58 -20.26 -7.92
N ASP A 162 -4.25 -19.08 -8.44
CA ASP A 162 -3.77 -17.96 -7.64
C ASP A 162 -4.92 -17.19 -6.96
N GLY A 163 -5.31 -17.66 -5.78
CA GLY A 163 -6.42 -17.08 -5.02
C GLY A 163 -6.17 -15.68 -4.50
N GLU A 164 -4.92 -15.34 -4.22
CA GLU A 164 -4.60 -14.00 -3.74
C GLU A 164 -4.72 -12.96 -4.84
N VAL A 165 -4.35 -13.33 -6.07
CA VAL A 165 -4.56 -12.46 -7.25
C VAL A 165 -6.05 -12.28 -7.50
N LYS A 166 -6.83 -13.39 -7.51
CA LYS A 166 -8.29 -13.34 -7.72
C LYS A 166 -8.99 -12.52 -6.64
N ALA A 167 -8.61 -12.67 -5.38
CA ALA A 167 -9.14 -11.88 -4.26
C ALA A 167 -8.84 -10.37 -4.46
N ALA A 168 -7.60 -10.03 -4.80
CA ALA A 168 -7.23 -8.64 -5.08
C ALA A 168 -7.96 -8.06 -6.31
N VAL A 169 -8.20 -8.88 -7.33
CA VAL A 169 -9.00 -8.52 -8.52
C VAL A 169 -10.48 -8.33 -8.17
N ALA A 170 -11.05 -9.17 -7.30
CA ALA A 170 -12.42 -8.98 -6.83
C ALA A 170 -12.60 -7.63 -6.12
N VAL A 171 -11.62 -7.22 -5.30
CA VAL A 171 -11.61 -5.88 -4.68
C VAL A 171 -11.51 -4.78 -5.75
N ALA A 172 -10.63 -4.94 -6.75
CA ALA A 172 -10.50 -3.96 -7.84
C ALA A 172 -11.81 -3.77 -8.63
N LEU A 173 -12.55 -4.84 -8.85
CA LEU A 173 -13.85 -4.79 -9.53
C LEU A 173 -14.92 -4.03 -8.72
N GLY A 174 -14.79 -3.94 -7.41
CA GLY A 174 -15.73 -3.21 -6.54
C GLY A 174 -15.86 -1.71 -6.83
N GLN A 175 -15.00 -1.13 -7.68
CA GLN A 175 -15.12 0.27 -8.12
C GLN A 175 -15.96 0.47 -9.38
N TYR A 176 -16.40 -0.60 -10.09
CA TYR A 176 -17.10 -0.50 -11.38
C TYR A 176 -18.57 -0.93 -11.30
N SER A 177 -19.49 0.03 -11.37
CA SER A 177 -20.94 -0.19 -11.26
C SER A 177 -21.53 -0.67 -12.60
N GLU A 178 -21.15 -1.87 -13.03
CA GLU A 178 -21.59 -2.49 -14.29
C GLU A 178 -22.23 -3.85 -14.05
N ASP A 179 -23.28 -4.19 -14.80
CA ASP A 179 -23.97 -5.49 -14.65
C ASP A 179 -23.01 -6.67 -14.88
N ARG A 180 -22.14 -6.58 -15.89
CA ARG A 180 -21.12 -7.62 -16.14
C ARG A 180 -20.17 -7.84 -14.97
N VAL A 181 -19.84 -6.76 -14.20
CA VAL A 181 -19.03 -6.86 -13.00
C VAL A 181 -19.79 -7.55 -11.88
N PHE A 182 -21.05 -7.16 -11.68
CA PHE A 182 -21.93 -7.84 -10.71
C PHE A 182 -22.00 -9.35 -10.98
N GLN A 183 -22.23 -9.76 -12.24
CA GLN A 183 -22.28 -11.18 -12.62
C GLN A 183 -20.96 -11.90 -12.39
N ALA A 184 -19.81 -11.26 -12.69
CA ALA A 184 -18.49 -11.83 -12.44
C ALA A 184 -18.22 -12.02 -10.94
N LEU A 185 -18.60 -11.05 -10.11
CA LEU A 185 -18.47 -11.16 -8.65
C LEU A 185 -19.38 -12.25 -8.07
N LEU A 186 -20.58 -12.46 -8.64
CA LEU A 186 -21.44 -13.61 -8.28
C LEU A 186 -20.73 -14.95 -8.54
N LEU A 187 -19.99 -15.07 -9.64
CA LEU A 187 -19.18 -16.27 -9.90
C LEU A 187 -18.02 -16.38 -8.91
N GLY A 188 -17.44 -15.26 -8.49
CA GLY A 188 -16.41 -15.22 -7.46
C GLY A 188 -16.87 -15.75 -6.09
N LEU A 189 -18.18 -15.68 -5.77
CA LEU A 189 -18.73 -16.28 -4.55
C LEU A 189 -18.66 -17.82 -4.54
N ASP A 190 -18.55 -18.46 -5.70
CA ASP A 190 -18.41 -19.92 -5.82
C ASP A 190 -16.94 -20.37 -5.92
N ASP A 191 -15.98 -19.47 -5.83
CA ASP A 191 -14.57 -19.87 -5.84
C ASP A 191 -14.28 -20.80 -4.66
N ARG A 192 -13.39 -21.76 -4.85
CA ARG A 192 -12.97 -22.71 -3.80
C ARG A 192 -12.21 -22.08 -2.65
N ARG A 193 -11.79 -20.83 -2.77
CA ARG A 193 -11.03 -20.10 -1.76
C ARG A 193 -11.89 -19.06 -1.08
N LEU A 194 -11.92 -19.14 0.22
CA LEU A 194 -12.70 -18.24 1.07
C LEU A 194 -12.31 -16.76 0.90
N SER A 195 -11.04 -16.45 0.67
CA SER A 195 -10.59 -15.06 0.45
C SER A 195 -11.28 -14.44 -0.76
N VAL A 196 -11.39 -15.18 -1.87
CA VAL A 196 -12.08 -14.71 -3.09
C VAL A 196 -13.56 -14.49 -2.81
N ASN A 197 -14.23 -15.42 -2.10
CA ASN A 197 -15.65 -15.28 -1.77
C ASN A 197 -15.90 -14.06 -0.89
N VAL A 198 -15.06 -13.82 0.13
CA VAL A 198 -15.20 -12.67 1.05
C VAL A 198 -15.02 -11.36 0.30
N ASP A 199 -13.96 -11.24 -0.52
CA ASP A 199 -13.67 -10.01 -1.25
C ASP A 199 -14.72 -9.74 -2.36
N ALA A 200 -15.24 -10.80 -3.01
CA ALA A 200 -16.33 -10.69 -3.96
C ALA A 200 -17.63 -10.21 -3.26
N ALA A 201 -17.97 -10.78 -2.09
CA ALA A 201 -19.13 -10.36 -1.31
C ALA A 201 -19.02 -8.90 -0.85
N GLN A 202 -17.84 -8.49 -0.39
CA GLN A 202 -17.58 -7.10 0.02
C GLN A 202 -17.72 -6.13 -1.16
N SER A 203 -17.22 -6.50 -2.33
CA SER A 203 -17.35 -5.71 -3.56
C SER A 203 -18.80 -5.62 -4.04
N LEU A 204 -19.57 -6.72 -3.97
CA LEU A 204 -21.02 -6.70 -4.23
C LEU A 204 -21.75 -5.77 -3.26
N ALA A 205 -21.41 -5.82 -1.97
CA ALA A 205 -21.99 -4.93 -0.96
C ALA A 205 -21.66 -3.46 -1.25
N THR A 206 -20.42 -3.16 -1.62
CA THR A 206 -20.00 -1.81 -2.02
C THR A 206 -20.78 -1.30 -3.23
N LEU A 207 -20.94 -2.14 -4.25
CA LEU A 207 -21.61 -1.78 -5.50
C LEU A 207 -23.11 -1.56 -5.34
N THR A 208 -23.78 -2.32 -4.45
CA THR A 208 -25.24 -2.35 -4.37
C THR A 208 -25.81 -1.72 -3.09
N GLY A 209 -24.99 -1.57 -2.06
CA GLY A 209 -25.43 -1.19 -0.72
C GLY A 209 -26.24 -2.27 0.01
N GLN A 210 -26.16 -3.53 -0.47
CA GLN A 210 -26.86 -4.69 0.12
C GLN A 210 -25.85 -5.59 0.84
N GLU A 211 -26.30 -6.32 1.86
CA GLU A 211 -25.46 -7.24 2.63
C GLU A 211 -26.10 -8.64 2.66
N TRP A 212 -25.84 -9.45 1.65
CA TRP A 212 -26.31 -10.83 1.56
C TRP A 212 -25.21 -11.86 1.91
N GLY A 213 -24.07 -11.39 2.44
CA GLY A 213 -22.96 -12.25 2.83
C GLY A 213 -22.39 -13.08 1.69
N LEU A 214 -21.99 -14.33 1.98
CA LEU A 214 -21.35 -15.22 1.01
C LEU A 214 -22.33 -16.08 0.21
N SER A 215 -23.63 -15.92 0.40
CA SER A 215 -24.65 -16.74 -0.26
C SER A 215 -24.92 -16.24 -1.67
N ARG A 216 -24.34 -16.90 -2.67
CA ARG A 216 -24.65 -16.61 -4.09
C ARG A 216 -26.14 -16.69 -4.37
N THR A 217 -26.85 -17.66 -3.78
CA THR A 217 -28.28 -17.83 -3.98
C THR A 217 -29.05 -16.59 -3.51
N ASP A 218 -28.71 -16.01 -2.37
CA ASP A 218 -29.43 -14.85 -1.86
C ASP A 218 -29.17 -13.61 -2.71
N TRP A 219 -27.92 -13.43 -3.19
CA TRP A 219 -27.54 -12.40 -4.14
C TRP A 219 -28.30 -12.54 -5.46
N GLN A 220 -28.40 -13.76 -5.99
CA GLN A 220 -29.12 -14.04 -7.23
C GLN A 220 -30.62 -13.77 -7.07
N LEU A 221 -31.25 -14.25 -5.98
CA LEU A 221 -32.64 -13.98 -5.69
C LEU A 221 -32.94 -12.49 -5.54
N TRP A 222 -32.03 -11.74 -4.91
CA TRP A 222 -32.17 -10.30 -4.82
C TRP A 222 -32.10 -9.66 -6.21
N TYR A 223 -31.09 -10.02 -7.02
CA TYR A 223 -30.91 -9.53 -8.39
C TYR A 223 -32.14 -9.80 -9.25
N ASP A 224 -32.72 -11.03 -9.21
CA ASP A 224 -33.86 -11.41 -10.01
C ASP A 224 -35.15 -10.64 -9.66
N ARG A 225 -35.27 -10.21 -8.39
CA ARG A 225 -36.37 -9.38 -7.91
C ARG A 225 -36.31 -7.92 -8.34
N GLN A 226 -35.17 -7.45 -8.84
CA GLN A 226 -35.05 -6.08 -9.31
C GLN A 226 -35.78 -5.92 -10.64
N ALA A 227 -36.93 -5.23 -10.61
CA ALA A 227 -37.72 -4.94 -11.80
C ALA A 227 -37.01 -4.01 -12.79
N ASP A 228 -36.18 -3.13 -12.28
CA ASP A 228 -35.42 -2.13 -13.03
C ASP A 228 -33.92 -2.30 -12.76
N LYS A 229 -33.21 -2.93 -13.69
CA LYS A 229 -31.76 -3.16 -13.57
C LYS A 229 -30.94 -1.89 -13.60
N SER A 230 -31.46 -0.78 -14.10
CA SER A 230 -30.77 0.52 -14.08
C SER A 230 -30.59 1.06 -12.67
N LYS A 231 -31.36 0.57 -11.71
CA LYS A 231 -31.29 0.95 -10.29
C LYS A 231 -30.47 -0.01 -9.43
N LEU A 232 -29.87 -1.02 -10.04
CA LEU A 232 -29.11 -2.05 -9.33
C LEU A 232 -28.03 -1.43 -8.40
N PHE A 233 -27.44 -0.35 -8.85
CA PHE A 233 -26.35 0.35 -8.15
C PHE A 233 -26.80 1.65 -7.46
N ALA A 234 -28.11 1.87 -7.30
CA ALA A 234 -28.63 3.09 -6.67
C ALA A 234 -28.22 3.22 -5.18
N GLY A 235 -27.98 2.09 -4.52
CA GLY A 235 -27.50 2.03 -3.14
C GLY A 235 -25.98 1.96 -2.99
N ARG A 236 -25.25 2.22 -4.08
CA ARG A 236 -23.80 2.13 -4.09
C ARG A 236 -23.16 2.90 -2.94
N GLN A 237 -22.22 2.25 -2.27
CA GLN A 237 -21.40 2.85 -1.23
C GLN A 237 -20.10 3.47 -1.82
N ASP A 238 -19.42 4.29 -1.04
CA ASP A 238 -18.11 4.78 -1.42
C ASP A 238 -17.12 3.62 -1.50
N TYR A 239 -16.38 3.55 -2.60
CA TYR A 239 -15.31 2.56 -2.76
C TYR A 239 -14.05 3.08 -2.07
N PHE A 240 -13.48 2.28 -1.19
CA PHE A 240 -12.26 2.62 -0.48
C PHE A 240 -11.10 1.73 -0.94
N TYR A 241 -10.11 2.32 -1.57
CA TYR A 241 -8.92 1.62 -1.97
C TYR A 241 -7.93 1.41 -0.81
N PRO A 242 -7.16 0.30 -0.81
CA PRO A 242 -6.15 0.06 0.20
C PRO A 242 -5.00 1.05 0.08
N THR A 243 -4.38 1.39 1.22
CA THR A 243 -3.18 2.24 1.27
C THR A 243 -1.93 1.38 1.36
N TYR A 244 -0.81 1.88 0.82
CA TYR A 244 0.50 1.23 0.93
C TYR A 244 1.31 1.74 2.13
N GLN A 245 0.65 2.35 3.10
CA GLN A 245 1.33 2.85 4.28
C GLN A 245 1.87 1.70 5.12
N ARG A 246 3.11 1.83 5.58
CA ARG A 246 3.67 0.96 6.59
C ARG A 246 3.17 1.33 7.98
N ASP A 247 3.15 0.38 8.88
CA ASP A 247 2.91 0.67 10.29
C ASP A 247 4.01 1.59 10.86
N LYS A 248 3.60 2.54 11.68
CA LYS A 248 4.55 3.42 12.36
C LYS A 248 5.37 2.63 13.36
N LEU A 249 6.66 2.89 13.38
CA LEU A 249 7.54 2.40 14.44
C LEU A 249 7.19 3.10 15.77
N TRP A 250 7.43 2.44 16.89
CA TRP A 250 7.04 2.96 18.20
C TRP A 250 7.53 4.40 18.48
N PHE A 251 8.72 4.77 18.03
CA PHE A 251 9.27 6.10 18.19
C PHE A 251 8.65 7.16 17.26
N GLU A 252 8.09 6.73 16.12
CA GLU A 252 7.37 7.60 15.18
C GLU A 252 6.00 8.02 15.71
N HIS A 253 5.45 7.30 16.68
CA HIS A 253 4.26 7.75 17.41
C HIS A 253 4.57 8.93 18.34
N ILE A 254 5.82 9.05 18.78
CA ILE A 254 6.28 10.18 19.64
C ILE A 254 6.75 11.33 18.77
N ALA A 255 7.33 11.05 17.63
CA ALA A 255 7.87 12.02 16.68
C ALA A 255 6.77 12.56 15.75
N PHE A 256 5.91 13.43 16.28
CA PHE A 256 4.75 13.99 15.56
C PHE A 256 5.12 14.81 14.30
N TRP A 257 6.38 15.12 14.12
CA TRP A 257 6.91 15.82 12.93
C TRP A 257 7.28 14.87 11.78
N ILE A 258 7.28 13.55 11.99
CA ILE A 258 7.52 12.58 10.93
C ILE A 258 6.20 12.37 10.18
N GLN A 259 6.14 12.83 8.95
CA GLN A 259 5.02 12.60 8.05
C GLN A 259 5.14 11.20 7.42
N GLN A 260 4.01 10.54 7.22
CA GLN A 260 3.98 9.30 6.44
C GLN A 260 4.12 9.62 4.95
N SER A 261 4.53 8.60 4.18
CA SER A 261 4.64 8.73 2.73
C SER A 261 3.31 9.18 2.12
N TYR A 262 3.43 10.12 1.21
CA TYR A 262 2.33 10.68 0.47
C TYR A 262 1.96 9.78 -0.72
N GLU A 263 0.68 9.64 -1.01
CA GLU A 263 0.18 8.87 -2.14
C GLU A 263 -0.88 9.70 -2.88
N GLN A 264 -0.77 9.77 -4.20
CA GLN A 264 -1.69 10.52 -5.07
C GLN A 264 -2.11 9.69 -6.28
N PRO A 265 -2.80 8.56 -6.09
CA PRO A 265 -3.27 7.77 -7.22
C PRO A 265 -4.40 8.49 -7.96
N SER A 266 -4.75 8.00 -9.15
CA SER A 266 -5.98 8.40 -9.79
C SER A 266 -7.16 8.11 -8.87
N GLN A 267 -8.16 9.01 -8.88
CA GLN A 267 -9.33 8.85 -8.02
C GLN A 267 -10.21 7.69 -8.52
N PRO A 268 -10.40 6.62 -7.74
CA PRO A 268 -11.34 5.56 -8.09
C PRO A 268 -12.79 6.07 -8.16
N ALA A 269 -13.61 5.43 -8.96
CA ALA A 269 -15.00 5.81 -9.12
C ALA A 269 -15.76 5.79 -7.79
N GLY A 270 -16.48 6.84 -7.48
CA GLY A 270 -17.28 6.95 -6.26
C GLY A 270 -16.50 7.37 -5.02
N LEU A 271 -15.22 7.66 -5.15
CA LEU A 271 -14.41 8.18 -4.08
C LEU A 271 -14.39 9.70 -4.10
N ALA A 272 -15.12 10.32 -3.18
CA ALA A 272 -14.67 11.56 -2.62
C ALA A 272 -13.73 11.18 -1.47
N PRO A 273 -12.46 11.58 -1.45
CA PRO A 273 -11.56 11.28 -0.34
C PRO A 273 -12.05 12.02 0.90
N LYS A 274 -12.89 11.35 1.70
CA LYS A 274 -13.49 11.95 2.91
C LYS A 274 -12.65 11.78 4.16
N GLU A 275 -11.58 11.01 4.11
CA GLU A 275 -10.92 10.55 5.32
C GLU A 275 -9.41 10.75 5.29
N LYS A 276 -8.96 11.81 5.95
CA LYS A 276 -7.53 12.11 6.16
C LYS A 276 -6.74 11.00 6.86
N HIS A 277 -7.41 10.12 7.61
CA HIS A 277 -6.72 9.02 8.30
C HIS A 277 -6.21 7.92 7.35
N ARG A 278 -6.62 7.92 6.08
CA ARG A 278 -5.99 7.09 5.05
C ARG A 278 -4.65 7.63 4.60
N GLY A 279 -4.31 8.85 5.01
CA GLY A 279 -2.97 9.43 5.00
C GLY A 279 -2.35 9.62 3.62
N THR A 280 -3.15 9.64 2.57
CA THR A 280 -2.64 9.59 1.21
C THR A 280 -2.89 10.85 0.41
N TRP A 281 -3.72 11.77 0.91
CA TRP A 281 -4.05 13.00 0.19
C TRP A 281 -4.28 14.15 1.14
N ASP A 282 -3.79 15.32 0.78
CA ASP A 282 -4.47 16.54 1.17
C ASP A 282 -5.68 16.66 0.25
N GLU A 283 -6.88 16.54 0.83
CA GLU A 283 -8.10 16.81 0.09
C GLU A 283 -8.04 18.23 -0.48
N PRO A 284 -8.28 18.42 -1.79
CA PRO A 284 -8.79 19.68 -2.21
C PRO A 284 -10.15 19.83 -1.51
N THR A 285 -10.21 20.70 -0.52
CA THR A 285 -11.45 21.07 0.14
C THR A 285 -12.40 21.62 -0.92
N LEU A 286 -13.42 20.86 -1.29
CA LEU A 286 -14.49 21.29 -2.19
C LEU A 286 -15.34 22.43 -1.58
N ASP A 287 -14.95 22.94 -0.44
CA ASP A 287 -15.63 24.02 0.28
C ASP A 287 -15.15 25.42 -0.14
N ASP A 288 -14.23 25.53 -1.07
CA ASP A 288 -13.72 26.81 -1.58
C ASP A 288 -14.33 27.22 -2.95
N THR A 289 -15.55 26.73 -3.29
CA THR A 289 -16.30 27.22 -4.46
C THR A 289 -17.63 27.85 -4.08
#